data_de1e8389a9b2174792d21fea884a4c41
#
_entry.id   de1e8389a9b2174792d21fea884a4c41
#
_cell.length_a   1.000
_cell.length_b   1.000
_cell.length_c   1.000
_cell.angle_alpha   90.00
_cell.angle_beta   90.00
_cell.angle_gamma   90.00
#
_symmetry.space_group_name_H-M   'P 1'
#
loop_
_entity.id
_entity.type
_entity.pdbx_description
1 polymer ?
#
loop_
_entity_poly.entity_id
_entity_poly.type
_entity_poly.pdbx_seq_one_letter_code
_entity_poly.pdbx_strand_id
1 'polypeptide(L)'
;MLYTIINIFNEHAPPSTFLIPENFRGKAVIYYGEPCGEKSAKENGRNIYNIPETGVIVVQDSIDKGILDYEYYFIDKYGNRTKIEIGIPGIAKKESDKNGNSDPKVFIGPSGGGRVKDDKAYKSSLFYIMSSDSFKNYRSDSYDTSAYKILKDCREKLLWNK
;
A
#
# COMPACT_ATOMS: atom_id res chain seq x y z
N MET A 1 -10.27 -34.89 2.63
CA MET A 1 -10.82 -33.55 2.89
C MET A 1 -9.97 -32.70 3.88
N LEU A 2 -9.21 -33.29 4.81
CA LEU A 2 -8.33 -32.55 5.71
C LEU A 2 -7.05 -31.97 5.04
N TYR A 3 -6.53 -32.61 4.01
CA TYR A 3 -5.30 -32.18 3.32
C TYR A 3 -5.46 -30.84 2.55
N THR A 4 -6.67 -30.52 2.10
CA THR A 4 -6.94 -29.27 1.37
C THR A 4 -7.02 -28.04 2.29
N ILE A 5 -7.38 -28.24 3.56
CA ILE A 5 -7.50 -27.15 4.53
C ILE A 5 -6.11 -26.70 5.02
N ILE A 6 -5.16 -27.63 5.15
CA ILE A 6 -3.81 -27.33 5.66
C ILE A 6 -3.00 -26.48 4.65
N ASN A 7 -3.24 -26.64 3.35
CA ASN A 7 -2.54 -25.86 2.33
C ASN A 7 -2.97 -24.38 2.26
N ILE A 8 -4.20 -24.06 2.67
CA ILE A 8 -4.70 -22.67 2.65
C ILE A 8 -4.02 -21.81 3.71
N PHE A 9 -3.55 -22.42 4.80
CA PHE A 9 -2.87 -21.69 5.88
C PHE A 9 -1.37 -21.48 5.68
N ASN A 10 -0.78 -22.07 4.64
CA ASN A 10 0.66 -21.99 4.35
C ASN A 10 0.99 -21.24 3.04
N GLU A 11 0.01 -20.61 2.39
CA GLU A 11 0.32 -19.76 1.25
C GLU A 11 1.00 -18.48 1.75
N HIS A 12 2.26 -18.31 1.37
CA HIS A 12 3.00 -17.07 1.56
C HIS A 12 2.81 -16.19 0.33
N ALA A 13 2.46 -14.95 0.56
CA ALA A 13 2.48 -13.94 -0.49
C ALA A 13 3.91 -13.73 -0.99
N PRO A 14 4.12 -13.38 -2.27
CA PRO A 14 5.43 -12.95 -2.73
C PRO A 14 5.95 -11.80 -1.86
N PRO A 15 7.19 -11.87 -1.36
CA PRO A 15 7.74 -10.80 -0.55
C PRO A 15 7.75 -9.49 -1.33
N SER A 16 7.36 -8.40 -0.69
CA SER A 16 7.19 -7.11 -1.33
C SER A 16 7.83 -5.98 -0.52
N THR A 17 8.41 -5.02 -1.21
CA THR A 17 9.02 -3.82 -0.63
C THR A 17 8.38 -2.58 -1.22
N PHE A 18 7.94 -1.69 -0.35
CA PHE A 18 7.35 -0.41 -0.72
C PHE A 18 8.38 0.70 -0.48
N LEU A 19 8.76 1.39 -1.55
CA LEU A 19 9.64 2.56 -1.50
C LEU A 19 8.78 3.82 -1.54
N ILE A 20 8.90 4.64 -0.51
CA ILE A 20 8.02 5.76 -0.21
C ILE A 20 8.86 7.03 -0.18
N PRO A 21 8.48 8.12 -0.84
CA PRO A 21 9.22 9.38 -0.75
C PRO A 21 9.42 9.80 0.71
N GLU A 22 10.62 10.28 1.06
CA GLU A 22 11.01 10.61 2.45
C GLU A 22 10.02 11.54 3.15
N ASN A 23 9.47 12.49 2.41
CA ASN A 23 8.53 13.48 2.93
C ASN A 23 7.04 13.08 2.81
N PHE A 24 6.76 11.89 2.25
CA PHE A 24 5.38 11.44 2.11
C PHE A 24 4.74 11.18 3.48
N ARG A 25 3.58 11.77 3.68
CA ARG A 25 2.71 11.52 4.85
C ARG A 25 1.28 11.42 4.35
N GLY A 26 0.54 10.47 4.90
CA GLY A 26 -0.85 10.26 4.55
C GLY A 26 -1.15 8.84 4.08
N LYS A 27 -2.18 8.72 3.27
CA LYS A 27 -2.71 7.46 2.77
C LYS A 27 -2.04 7.07 1.44
N ALA A 28 -1.57 5.83 1.35
CA ALA A 28 -1.16 5.21 0.10
C ALA A 28 -2.18 4.16 -0.32
N VAL A 29 -2.52 4.12 -1.60
CA VAL A 29 -3.48 3.18 -2.20
C VAL A 29 -2.81 2.46 -3.36
N ILE A 30 -2.90 1.13 -3.35
CA ILE A 30 -2.41 0.28 -4.43
C ILE A 30 -3.63 -0.37 -5.10
N TYR A 31 -3.80 -0.17 -6.40
CA TYR A 31 -4.77 -0.88 -7.22
C TYR A 31 -4.08 -2.01 -7.97
N TYR A 32 -4.61 -3.23 -7.83
CA TYR A 32 -4.02 -4.47 -8.34
C TYR A 32 -4.78 -5.05 -9.53
N GLY A 33 -4.05 -5.80 -10.37
CA GLY A 33 -4.62 -6.55 -11.49
C GLY A 33 -5.10 -5.66 -12.64
N GLU A 34 -4.54 -4.48 -12.76
CA GLU A 34 -4.92 -3.50 -13.76
C GLU A 34 -3.98 -3.55 -14.95
N PRO A 35 -4.46 -3.95 -16.15
CA PRO A 35 -3.59 -4.06 -17.33
C PRO A 35 -2.93 -2.75 -17.76
N CYS A 36 -3.50 -1.60 -17.37
CA CYS A 36 -2.92 -0.29 -17.60
C CYS A 36 -1.82 0.10 -16.60
N GLY A 37 -1.71 -0.67 -15.50
CA GLY A 37 -0.78 -0.37 -14.42
C GLY A 37 0.66 -0.73 -14.76
N GLU A 38 1.55 -0.36 -13.86
CA GLU A 38 2.96 -0.71 -13.95
C GLU A 38 3.18 -2.17 -13.51
N LYS A 39 4.24 -2.78 -14.05
CA LYS A 39 4.71 -4.07 -13.58
C LYS A 39 5.72 -3.84 -12.46
N SER A 40 5.60 -4.55 -11.34
CA SER A 40 6.58 -4.43 -10.26
C SER A 40 7.98 -4.80 -10.76
N ALA A 41 8.98 -4.03 -10.34
CA ALA A 41 10.36 -4.43 -10.47
C ALA A 41 10.67 -5.58 -9.50
N LYS A 42 11.79 -6.28 -9.72
CA LYS A 42 12.27 -7.33 -8.83
C LYS A 42 13.65 -6.96 -8.29
N GLU A 43 13.81 -7.08 -6.99
CA GLU A 43 15.09 -6.89 -6.32
C GLU A 43 15.23 -7.94 -5.22
N ASN A 44 16.30 -8.74 -5.25
CA ASN A 44 16.56 -9.81 -4.28
C ASN A 44 15.36 -10.75 -4.01
N GLY A 45 14.60 -11.07 -5.06
CA GLY A 45 13.41 -11.93 -4.97
C GLY A 45 12.15 -11.24 -4.46
N ARG A 46 12.19 -9.95 -4.11
CA ARG A 46 11.06 -9.15 -3.65
C ARG A 46 10.46 -8.32 -4.78
N ASN A 47 9.15 -8.13 -4.78
CA ASN A 47 8.49 -7.15 -5.63
C ASN A 47 8.79 -5.74 -5.10
N ILE A 48 9.12 -4.82 -5.98
CA ILE A 48 9.39 -3.42 -5.60
C ILE A 48 8.27 -2.53 -6.13
N TYR A 49 7.64 -1.80 -5.23
CA TYR A 49 6.60 -0.82 -5.52
C TYR A 49 7.07 0.58 -5.14
N ASN A 50 7.24 1.44 -6.14
CA ASN A 50 7.58 2.85 -5.90
C ASN A 50 6.30 3.64 -5.70
N ILE A 51 6.05 4.11 -4.49
CA ILE A 51 4.89 4.95 -4.18
C ILE A 51 5.18 6.37 -4.65
N PRO A 52 4.37 6.94 -5.53
CA PRO A 52 4.56 8.33 -5.96
C PRO A 52 4.10 9.32 -4.87
N GLU A 53 4.42 10.60 -5.04
CA GLU A 53 3.99 11.66 -4.12
C GLU A 53 2.45 11.78 -4.00
N THR A 54 1.72 11.35 -5.02
CA THR A 54 0.25 11.25 -4.97
C THR A 54 -0.26 10.18 -4.02
N GLY A 55 0.60 9.25 -3.59
CA GLY A 55 0.23 8.12 -2.75
C GLY A 55 -0.55 7.02 -3.48
N VAL A 56 -0.76 7.11 -4.80
CA VAL A 56 -1.57 6.14 -5.54
C VAL A 56 -0.76 5.47 -6.64
N ILE A 57 -0.72 4.14 -6.60
CA ILE A 57 -0.08 3.32 -7.63
C ILE A 57 -1.09 2.34 -8.21
N VAL A 58 -1.01 2.11 -9.51
CA VAL A 58 -1.81 1.14 -10.25
C VAL A 58 -0.85 0.10 -10.83
N VAL A 59 -1.06 -1.18 -10.51
CA VAL A 59 -0.13 -2.25 -10.87
C VAL A 59 -0.83 -3.41 -11.59
N GLN A 60 -0.06 -4.12 -12.42
CA GLN A 60 -0.52 -5.32 -13.11
C GLN A 60 -0.53 -6.54 -12.17
N ASP A 61 0.28 -6.51 -11.12
CA ASP A 61 0.40 -7.60 -10.16
C ASP A 61 -0.95 -7.90 -9.51
N SER A 62 -1.18 -9.16 -9.18
CA SER A 62 -2.36 -9.58 -8.43
C SER A 62 -2.25 -9.16 -6.98
N ILE A 63 -3.40 -8.93 -6.32
CA ILE A 63 -3.42 -8.71 -4.88
C ILE A 63 -2.90 -9.96 -4.15
N ASP A 64 -2.02 -9.75 -3.20
CA ASP A 64 -1.41 -10.82 -2.43
C ASP A 64 -2.43 -11.53 -1.54
N LYS A 65 -2.23 -12.82 -1.35
CA LYS A 65 -3.03 -13.69 -0.48
C LYS A 65 -2.11 -14.45 0.46
N GLY A 66 -2.66 -14.86 1.60
CA GLY A 66 -1.91 -15.62 2.59
C GLY A 66 -1.09 -14.75 3.54
N ILE A 67 0.04 -15.25 4.00
CA ILE A 67 0.92 -14.54 4.93
C ILE A 67 1.72 -13.50 4.16
N LEU A 68 1.57 -12.23 4.55
CA LEU A 68 2.23 -11.11 3.89
C LEU A 68 3.64 -10.91 4.47
N ASP A 69 4.62 -10.78 3.58
CA ASP A 69 5.99 -10.38 3.90
C ASP A 69 6.26 -9.02 3.25
N TYR A 70 5.87 -7.95 3.93
CA TYR A 70 5.97 -6.58 3.46
C TYR A 70 7.01 -5.80 4.23
N GLU A 71 7.83 -5.04 3.50
CA GLU A 71 8.77 -4.08 4.05
C GLU A 71 8.50 -2.69 3.48
N TYR A 72 8.70 -1.68 4.31
CA TYR A 72 8.47 -0.29 3.96
C TYR A 72 9.72 0.52 4.22
N TYR A 73 10.12 1.35 3.24
CA TYR A 73 11.29 2.20 3.34
C TYR A 73 10.97 3.59 2.84
N PHE A 74 11.43 4.60 3.55
CA PHE A 74 11.60 5.91 2.97
C PHE A 74 12.77 5.88 1.98
N ILE A 75 12.60 6.57 0.86
CA ILE A 75 13.66 6.77 -0.13
C ILE A 75 13.92 8.26 -0.28
N ASP A 76 15.16 8.68 -0.10
CA ASP A 76 15.60 10.06 -0.31
C ASP A 76 15.93 10.32 -1.80
N LYS A 77 16.21 11.57 -2.13
CA LYS A 77 16.58 11.98 -3.49
C LYS A 77 17.89 11.36 -4.01
N TYR A 78 18.71 10.76 -3.15
CA TYR A 78 19.97 10.09 -3.50
C TYR A 78 19.79 8.57 -3.61
N GLY A 79 18.59 8.03 -3.32
CA GLY A 79 18.29 6.60 -3.35
C GLY A 79 18.60 5.86 -2.05
N ASN A 80 18.99 6.57 -0.98
CA ASN A 80 19.20 5.93 0.32
C ASN A 80 17.85 5.50 0.92
N ARG A 81 17.83 4.32 1.54
CA ARG A 81 16.63 3.73 2.11
C ARG A 81 16.69 3.75 3.63
N THR A 82 15.64 4.24 4.28
CA THR A 82 15.45 4.19 5.74
C THR A 82 14.22 3.35 6.04
N LYS A 83 14.39 2.26 6.79
CA LYS A 83 13.28 1.35 7.12
C LYS A 83 12.22 2.06 7.97
N ILE A 84 10.96 1.83 7.65
CA ILE A 84 9.83 2.35 8.40
C ILE A 84 9.21 1.19 9.19
N GLU A 85 8.99 1.38 10.48
CA GLU A 85 8.34 0.39 11.33
C GLU A 85 6.83 0.32 11.07
N ILE A 86 6.27 -0.87 11.25
CA ILE A 86 4.81 -1.06 11.23
C ILE A 86 4.25 -0.69 12.60
N GLY A 87 3.32 0.25 12.60
CA GLY A 87 2.59 0.65 13.79
C GLY A 87 1.45 -0.32 14.11
N ILE A 88 1.25 -0.60 15.39
CA ILE A 88 0.13 -1.41 15.86
C ILE A 88 -0.94 -0.46 16.40
N PRO A 89 -2.16 -0.44 15.82
CA PRO A 89 -3.26 0.38 16.33
C PRO A 89 -3.53 0.10 17.81
N GLY A 90 -3.62 1.14 18.62
CA GLY A 90 -3.91 1.02 20.06
C GLY A 90 -2.71 0.74 20.97
N ILE A 91 -1.55 0.35 20.44
CA ILE A 91 -0.30 0.25 21.20
C ILE A 91 0.51 1.53 20.95
N ALA A 92 0.12 2.59 21.61
CA ALA A 92 0.97 3.77 21.70
C ALA A 92 2.01 3.53 22.80
N LYS A 93 3.15 2.95 22.47
CA LYS A 93 4.35 3.27 23.24
C LYS A 93 4.58 4.77 23.06
N LYS A 94 4.78 5.47 24.17
CA LYS A 94 5.20 6.86 24.23
C LYS A 94 6.64 6.95 23.70
N GLU A 95 6.82 6.78 22.41
CA GLU A 95 8.10 6.97 21.71
C GLU A 95 8.03 8.32 20.98
N SER A 96 7.76 9.37 21.74
CA SER A 96 8.04 10.71 21.27
C SER A 96 9.49 11.04 21.61
N ASP A 97 10.19 11.68 20.67
CA ASP A 97 11.45 12.33 20.95
C ASP A 97 11.26 13.37 22.08
N LYS A 98 12.36 13.97 22.56
CA LYS A 98 12.34 15.01 23.61
C LYS A 98 11.48 16.22 23.23
N ASN A 99 11.08 16.36 21.96
CA ASN A 99 10.27 17.45 21.42
C ASN A 99 8.80 17.03 21.18
N GLY A 100 8.40 15.83 21.60
CA GLY A 100 7.03 15.34 21.45
C GLY A 100 6.69 14.80 20.05
N ASN A 101 7.64 14.72 19.13
CA ASN A 101 7.45 14.13 17.81
C ASN A 101 7.68 12.63 17.87
N SER A 102 6.71 11.85 17.39
CA SER A 102 6.90 10.42 17.15
C SER A 102 7.31 10.18 15.68
N ASP A 103 8.26 9.28 15.47
CA ASP A 103 8.64 8.87 14.12
C ASP A 103 7.41 8.33 13.36
N PRO A 104 7.29 8.66 12.08
CA PRO A 104 6.21 8.13 11.26
C PRO A 104 6.32 6.62 11.15
N LYS A 105 5.17 5.94 11.26
CA LYS A 105 5.02 4.49 11.13
C LYS A 105 4.06 4.15 10.00
N VAL A 106 4.14 2.91 9.52
CA VAL A 106 3.16 2.35 8.60
C VAL A 106 2.01 1.74 9.38
N PHE A 107 0.80 2.16 9.13
CA PHE A 107 -0.41 1.53 9.64
C PHE A 107 -1.14 0.85 8.48
N ILE A 108 -1.24 -0.47 8.56
CA ILE A 108 -1.91 -1.27 7.53
C ILE A 108 -3.42 -1.02 7.61
N GLY A 109 -3.98 -0.64 6.50
CA GLY A 109 -5.42 -0.46 6.33
C GLY A 109 -6.08 -1.68 5.68
N PRO A 110 -7.38 -1.60 5.38
CA PRO A 110 -8.10 -2.68 4.73
C PRO A 110 -7.56 -2.96 3.33
N SER A 111 -7.61 -4.23 2.95
CA SER A 111 -7.40 -4.69 1.59
C SER A 111 -8.64 -5.44 1.11
N GLY A 112 -8.93 -5.36 -0.18
CA GLY A 112 -10.10 -6.01 -0.74
C GLY A 112 -10.44 -5.53 -2.13
N GLY A 113 -11.70 -5.65 -2.47
CA GLY A 113 -12.25 -5.20 -3.74
C GLY A 113 -13.41 -4.25 -3.55
N GLY A 114 -13.62 -3.42 -4.53
CA GLY A 114 -14.76 -2.51 -4.59
C GLY A 114 -15.31 -2.42 -6.00
N ARG A 115 -16.46 -1.77 -6.12
CA ARG A 115 -17.06 -1.38 -7.40
C ARG A 115 -17.63 0.02 -7.23
N VAL A 116 -17.26 0.89 -8.13
CA VAL A 116 -17.92 2.18 -8.22
C VAL A 116 -19.13 2.04 -9.14
N LYS A 117 -20.19 2.79 -8.86
CA LYS A 117 -21.41 2.80 -9.67
C LYS A 117 -21.04 3.00 -11.13
N ASP A 118 -21.54 2.11 -11.99
CA ASP A 118 -21.32 2.12 -13.45
C ASP A 118 -19.89 1.86 -13.93
N ASP A 119 -19.00 1.31 -13.07
CA ASP A 119 -17.63 1.01 -13.42
C ASP A 119 -17.23 -0.44 -13.08
N LYS A 120 -16.07 -0.86 -13.60
CA LYS A 120 -15.53 -2.20 -13.36
C LYS A 120 -15.09 -2.35 -11.91
N ALA A 121 -15.26 -3.55 -11.37
CA ALA A 121 -14.71 -3.91 -10.07
C ALA A 121 -13.19 -3.68 -10.05
N TYR A 122 -12.65 -3.33 -8.89
CA TYR A 122 -11.23 -3.20 -8.64
C TYR A 122 -10.82 -3.93 -7.37
N LYS A 123 -9.53 -4.20 -7.23
CA LYS A 123 -8.91 -4.71 -6.01
C LYS A 123 -7.89 -3.71 -5.52
N SER A 124 -7.88 -3.44 -4.24
CA SER A 124 -6.94 -2.49 -3.66
C SER A 124 -6.50 -2.90 -2.27
N SER A 125 -5.33 -2.43 -1.88
CA SER A 125 -4.91 -2.34 -0.48
C SER A 125 -4.51 -0.92 -0.17
N LEU A 126 -4.51 -0.58 1.10
CA LEU A 126 -4.08 0.73 1.54
C LEU A 126 -3.26 0.64 2.83
N PHE A 127 -2.40 1.62 3.01
CA PHE A 127 -1.68 1.85 4.26
C PHE A 127 -1.50 3.35 4.49
N TYR A 128 -1.17 3.69 5.73
CA TYR A 128 -1.00 5.07 6.15
C TYR A 128 0.42 5.29 6.66
N ILE A 129 1.03 6.42 6.28
CA ILE A 129 2.30 6.88 6.82
C ILE A 129 2.02 8.10 7.69
N MET A 130 2.08 7.94 8.99
CA MET A 130 1.80 9.01 9.94
C MET A 130 2.33 8.68 11.34
N SER A 131 2.33 9.66 12.23
CA SER A 131 2.65 9.41 13.63
C SER A 131 1.56 8.59 14.32
N SER A 132 1.91 7.88 15.38
CA SER A 132 0.93 7.11 16.17
C SER A 132 -0.18 7.99 16.74
N ASP A 133 0.12 9.22 17.11
CA ASP A 133 -0.88 10.15 17.64
C ASP A 133 -1.82 10.66 16.55
N SER A 134 -1.30 10.93 15.35
CA SER A 134 -2.14 11.28 14.20
C SER A 134 -3.05 10.13 13.82
N PHE A 135 -2.58 8.89 13.90
CA PHE A 135 -3.37 7.71 13.56
C PHE A 135 -4.55 7.49 14.53
N LYS A 136 -4.37 7.74 15.84
CA LYS A 136 -5.45 7.64 16.83
C LYS A 136 -6.65 8.55 16.49
N ASN A 137 -6.35 9.71 15.94
CA ASN A 137 -7.36 10.72 15.60
C ASN A 137 -7.83 10.60 14.14
N TYR A 138 -7.22 9.70 13.37
CA TYR A 138 -7.56 9.51 11.97
C TYR A 138 -8.91 8.80 11.85
N ARG A 139 -9.84 9.45 11.19
CA ARG A 139 -11.09 8.84 10.76
C ARG A 139 -10.96 8.52 9.28
N SER A 140 -11.13 7.25 8.94
CA SER A 140 -11.15 6.83 7.54
C SER A 140 -12.27 7.57 6.82
N ASP A 141 -11.89 8.46 5.90
CA ASP A 141 -12.87 9.04 4.99
C ASP A 141 -13.42 7.93 4.09
N SER A 142 -14.72 7.87 4.00
CA SER A 142 -15.40 7.02 3.05
C SER A 142 -14.98 7.41 1.64
N TYR A 143 -14.53 6.45 0.86
CA TYR A 143 -14.28 6.54 -0.57
C TYR A 143 -13.40 7.73 -1.03
N ASP A 144 -12.17 7.42 -1.39
CA ASP A 144 -11.22 8.39 -1.94
C ASP A 144 -11.45 8.59 -3.45
N THR A 145 -12.21 9.63 -3.78
CA THR A 145 -12.51 9.99 -5.17
C THR A 145 -11.26 10.35 -5.98
N SER A 146 -10.22 10.89 -5.33
CA SER A 146 -8.97 11.29 -5.99
C SER A 146 -8.14 10.08 -6.39
N ALA A 147 -8.01 9.10 -5.51
CA ALA A 147 -7.33 7.85 -5.81
C ALA A 147 -8.04 7.08 -6.92
N TYR A 148 -9.38 7.04 -6.86
CA TYR A 148 -10.17 6.38 -7.89
C TYR A 148 -10.07 7.07 -9.25
N LYS A 149 -9.95 8.39 -9.29
CA LYS A 149 -9.72 9.14 -10.54
C LYS A 149 -8.43 8.65 -11.23
N ILE A 150 -7.34 8.44 -10.49
CA ILE A 150 -6.08 7.93 -11.05
C ILE A 150 -6.28 6.55 -11.69
N LEU A 151 -7.01 5.64 -11.02
CA LEU A 151 -7.36 4.34 -11.59
C LEU A 151 -8.16 4.49 -12.88
N LYS A 152 -9.16 5.35 -12.88
CA LYS A 152 -10.02 5.61 -14.06
C LYS A 152 -9.19 6.14 -15.22
N ASP A 153 -8.38 7.16 -14.99
CA ASP A 153 -7.48 7.75 -16.00
C ASP A 153 -6.50 6.71 -16.58
N CYS A 154 -6.01 5.78 -15.76
CA CYS A 154 -5.20 4.67 -16.20
C CYS A 154 -5.96 3.76 -17.17
N ARG A 155 -7.17 3.33 -16.80
CA ARG A 155 -8.02 2.47 -17.63
C ARG A 155 -8.42 3.11 -18.95
N GLU A 156 -8.71 4.41 -18.94
CA GLU A 156 -9.06 5.17 -20.14
C GLU A 156 -7.91 5.22 -21.16
N LYS A 157 -6.67 5.40 -20.71
CA LYS A 157 -5.49 5.39 -21.61
C LYS A 157 -5.35 4.08 -22.41
N LEU A 158 -5.75 2.94 -21.86
CA LEU A 158 -5.72 1.67 -22.61
C LEU A 158 -6.74 1.61 -23.74
N LEU A 159 -7.84 2.35 -23.63
CA LEU A 159 -8.88 2.37 -24.67
C LEU A 159 -8.45 3.19 -25.90
N TRP A 160 -7.59 4.20 -25.71
CA TRP A 160 -7.12 5.08 -26.76
C TRP A 160 -5.91 4.53 -27.54
N ASN A 161 -5.23 3.50 -27.00
CA ASN A 161 -4.04 2.88 -27.59
C ASN A 161 -4.35 1.56 -28.35
N LYS A 162 -5.62 1.31 -28.61
CA LYS A 162 -6.10 0.20 -29.47
C LYS A 162 -6.58 0.72 -30.81
#